data_9997076cb77135fbfb8ca57ce312d9ce
#
_entry.id   9997076cb77135fbfb8ca57ce312d9ce
#
_cell.length_a   1.000
_cell.length_b   1.000
_cell.length_c   1.000
_cell.angle_alpha   90.00
_cell.angle_beta   90.00
_cell.angle_gamma   90.00
#
_symmetry.space_group_name_H-M   'P 1'
#
loop_
_entity.id
_entity.type
_entity.pdbx_description
1 polymer ?
#
loop_
_entity_poly.entity_id
_entity_poly.type
_entity_poly.pdbx_seq_one_letter_code
_entity_poly.pdbx_strand_id
1 'polypeptide(L)'
;MAFASERAIEWETWLQRLGSVLLLALVVLGAAGVLGDRASVVVRAAAIYLFLLIVFRIAGRRTLAQTTTFDLVLILVIGDATQQALLGTDTTMASGALAVMTLVSLDIALTHLKRLVPALDQLIEGDAVMLMTNGQLRERPMTAHAIDAEDILGAARENHGLTDLADVRQAVLEKDGKISIVPVPGVRP
;
A
#
# COMPACT_ATOMS: atom_id res chain seq x y z
N MET A 1 23.33 -3.81 -23.32
CA MET A 1 22.53 -3.49 -22.12
C MET A 1 21.02 -3.63 -22.32
N ALA A 2 20.45 -3.63 -23.52
CA ALA A 2 19.00 -3.75 -23.78
C ALA A 2 18.42 -5.16 -23.55
N PHE A 3 19.20 -6.22 -23.73
CA PHE A 3 18.75 -7.62 -23.58
C PHE A 3 18.46 -8.10 -22.13
N ALA A 4 18.93 -7.36 -21.12
CA ALA A 4 18.67 -7.69 -19.72
C ALA A 4 17.31 -7.12 -19.22
N SER A 5 16.85 -6.03 -19.83
CA SER A 5 15.60 -5.37 -19.47
C SER A 5 14.35 -6.10 -19.99
N GLU A 6 14.43 -6.68 -21.20
CA GLU A 6 13.30 -7.44 -21.76
C GLU A 6 13.03 -8.74 -20.99
N ARG A 7 14.08 -9.47 -20.59
CA ARG A 7 13.92 -10.68 -19.79
C ARG A 7 13.40 -10.42 -18.37
N ALA A 8 13.76 -9.29 -17.78
CA ALA A 8 13.24 -8.90 -16.47
C ALA A 8 11.72 -8.60 -16.53
N ILE A 9 11.24 -8.02 -17.62
CA ILE A 9 9.82 -7.71 -17.83
C ILE A 9 9.02 -9.00 -18.11
N GLU A 10 9.59 -9.97 -18.84
CA GLU A 10 8.90 -11.22 -19.16
C GLU A 10 8.68 -12.10 -17.92
N TRP A 11 9.67 -12.25 -17.04
CA TRP A 11 9.50 -13.10 -15.87
C TRP A 11 8.62 -12.45 -14.78
N GLU A 12 8.57 -11.13 -14.68
CA GLU A 12 7.60 -10.42 -13.84
C GLU A 12 6.15 -10.70 -14.30
N THR A 13 5.90 -10.65 -15.60
CA THR A 13 4.56 -10.99 -16.15
C THR A 13 4.21 -12.47 -15.95
N TRP A 14 5.20 -13.36 -15.98
CA TRP A 14 5.04 -14.79 -15.71
C TRP A 14 4.69 -15.05 -14.23
N LEU A 15 5.42 -14.45 -13.30
CA LEU A 15 5.13 -14.54 -11.87
C LEU A 15 3.74 -14.00 -11.53
N GLN A 16 3.36 -12.91 -12.17
CA GLN A 16 2.05 -12.31 -12.01
C GLN A 16 0.92 -13.22 -12.53
N ARG A 17 1.10 -13.86 -13.69
CA ARG A 17 0.16 -14.83 -14.24
C ARG A 17 0.06 -16.09 -13.38
N LEU A 18 1.19 -16.59 -12.86
CA LEU A 18 1.22 -17.72 -11.93
C LEU A 18 0.47 -17.38 -10.63
N GLY A 19 0.65 -16.17 -10.08
CA GLY A 19 -0.05 -15.73 -8.87
C GLY A 19 -1.57 -15.70 -9.04
N SER A 20 -2.06 -15.15 -10.16
CA SER A 20 -3.50 -15.12 -10.45
C SER A 20 -4.09 -16.50 -10.70
N VAL A 21 -3.36 -17.40 -11.38
CA VAL A 21 -3.79 -18.79 -11.58
C VAL A 21 -3.78 -19.55 -10.26
N LEU A 22 -2.79 -19.32 -9.40
CA LEU A 22 -2.70 -19.95 -8.07
C LEU A 22 -3.84 -19.48 -7.15
N LEU A 23 -4.20 -18.19 -7.20
CA LEU A 23 -5.35 -17.67 -6.48
C LEU A 23 -6.65 -18.29 -6.97
N LEU A 24 -6.85 -18.33 -8.28
CA LEU A 24 -8.06 -18.94 -8.86
C LEU A 24 -8.15 -20.42 -8.49
N ALA A 25 -7.03 -21.14 -8.53
CA ALA A 25 -6.95 -22.53 -8.10
C ALA A 25 -7.25 -22.69 -6.61
N LEU A 26 -6.74 -21.81 -5.75
CA LEU A 26 -7.00 -21.82 -4.30
C LEU A 26 -8.46 -21.52 -3.98
N VAL A 27 -9.07 -20.56 -4.66
CA VAL A 27 -10.50 -20.23 -4.52
C VAL A 27 -11.38 -21.39 -5.02
N VAL A 28 -11.04 -21.98 -6.17
CA VAL A 28 -11.78 -23.12 -6.75
C VAL A 28 -11.63 -24.38 -5.88
N LEU A 29 -10.41 -24.68 -5.39
CA LEU A 29 -10.16 -25.80 -4.47
C LEU A 29 -10.85 -25.61 -3.12
N GLY A 30 -10.87 -24.37 -2.61
CA GLY A 30 -11.62 -24.02 -1.41
C GLY A 30 -13.13 -24.18 -1.58
N ALA A 31 -13.68 -23.70 -2.69
CA ALA A 31 -15.09 -23.83 -3.06
C ALA A 31 -15.50 -25.28 -3.33
N ALA A 32 -14.58 -26.11 -3.86
CA ALA A 32 -14.84 -27.54 -4.12
C ALA A 32 -14.78 -28.42 -2.85
N GLY A 33 -14.55 -27.83 -1.65
CA GLY A 33 -14.50 -28.60 -0.41
C GLY A 33 -13.29 -29.53 -0.26
N VAL A 34 -12.35 -29.48 -1.21
CA VAL A 34 -11.14 -30.35 -1.19
C VAL A 34 -10.23 -30.02 -0.01
N LEU A 35 -10.29 -28.78 0.47
CA LEU A 35 -9.48 -28.29 1.61
C LEU A 35 -10.15 -28.58 2.97
N GLY A 36 -11.40 -29.02 3.03
CA GLY A 36 -12.13 -29.29 4.28
C GLY A 36 -12.05 -28.11 5.25
N ASP A 37 -11.66 -28.35 6.51
CA ASP A 37 -11.49 -27.29 7.53
C ASP A 37 -10.47 -26.21 7.14
N ARG A 38 -9.52 -26.50 6.25
CA ARG A 38 -8.55 -25.52 5.74
C ARG A 38 -9.15 -24.48 4.81
N ALA A 39 -10.33 -24.75 4.20
CA ALA A 39 -11.05 -23.73 3.45
C ALA A 39 -11.42 -22.54 4.33
N SER A 40 -11.67 -22.78 5.61
CA SER A 40 -11.95 -21.73 6.59
C SER A 40 -10.77 -20.76 6.78
N VAL A 41 -9.52 -21.23 6.66
CA VAL A 41 -8.32 -20.39 6.76
C VAL A 41 -8.22 -19.46 5.56
N VAL A 42 -8.49 -19.96 4.34
CA VAL A 42 -8.48 -19.14 3.12
C VAL A 42 -9.53 -18.02 3.19
N VAL A 43 -10.75 -18.38 3.61
CA VAL A 43 -11.86 -17.41 3.73
C VAL A 43 -11.54 -16.36 4.81
N ARG A 44 -11.03 -16.78 5.96
CA ARG A 44 -10.62 -15.85 7.04
C ARG A 44 -9.48 -14.94 6.61
N ALA A 45 -8.46 -15.48 5.92
CA ALA A 45 -7.35 -14.68 5.40
C ALA A 45 -7.84 -13.63 4.40
N ALA A 46 -8.72 -14.01 3.47
CA ALA A 46 -9.32 -13.08 2.51
C ALA A 46 -10.16 -12.00 3.21
N ALA A 47 -10.98 -12.39 4.19
CA ALA A 47 -11.82 -11.44 4.93
C ALA A 47 -10.98 -10.43 5.72
N ILE A 48 -9.93 -10.89 6.40
CA ILE A 48 -9.02 -10.02 7.16
C ILE A 48 -8.25 -9.10 6.22
N TYR A 49 -7.77 -9.60 5.07
CA TYR A 49 -7.09 -8.77 4.08
C TYR A 49 -7.97 -7.62 3.60
N LEU A 50 -9.21 -7.92 3.19
CA LEU A 50 -10.17 -6.90 2.76
C LEU A 50 -10.55 -5.93 3.88
N PHE A 51 -10.72 -6.44 5.10
CA PHE A 51 -10.99 -5.61 6.28
C PHE A 51 -9.84 -4.63 6.54
N LEU A 52 -8.59 -5.09 6.59
CA LEU A 52 -7.42 -4.23 6.79
C LEU A 52 -7.25 -3.22 5.66
N LEU A 53 -7.50 -3.62 4.41
CA LEU A 53 -7.47 -2.71 3.27
C LEU A 53 -8.48 -1.56 3.45
N ILE A 54 -9.70 -1.86 3.90
CA ILE A 54 -10.72 -0.84 4.19
C ILE A 54 -10.28 0.05 5.35
N VAL A 55 -9.78 -0.53 6.44
CA VAL A 55 -9.30 0.21 7.62
C VAL A 55 -8.19 1.17 7.24
N PHE A 56 -7.15 0.70 6.54
CA PHE A 56 -6.05 1.56 6.11
C PHE A 56 -6.49 2.59 5.07
N ARG A 57 -7.47 2.27 4.24
CA ARG A 57 -8.06 3.24 3.31
C ARG A 57 -8.76 4.38 4.06
N ILE A 58 -9.47 4.09 5.15
CA ILE A 58 -10.15 5.09 6.00
C ILE A 58 -9.14 5.89 6.84
N ALA A 59 -8.11 5.22 7.36
CA ALA A 59 -7.06 5.86 8.15
C ALA A 59 -6.25 6.92 7.37
N GLY A 60 -6.26 6.82 6.03
CA GLY A 60 -5.61 7.79 5.14
C GLY A 60 -4.14 7.47 4.85
N ARG A 61 -3.61 8.11 3.81
CA ARG A 61 -2.26 7.84 3.28
C ARG A 61 -1.14 8.29 4.21
N ARG A 62 -1.36 9.35 4.98
CA ARG A 62 -0.36 9.93 5.90
C ARG A 62 0.10 8.91 6.95
N THR A 63 -0.82 8.11 7.46
CA THR A 63 -0.55 7.10 8.50
C THR A 63 0.49 6.05 8.06
N LEU A 64 0.63 5.81 6.77
CA LEU A 64 1.56 4.81 6.22
C LEU A 64 2.92 5.42 5.82
N ALA A 65 2.98 6.73 5.55
CA ALA A 65 4.16 7.39 5.01
C ALA A 65 5.19 7.80 6.07
N GLN A 66 4.71 8.18 7.26
CA GLN A 66 5.55 8.62 8.38
C GLN A 66 5.25 7.75 9.60
N THR A 67 5.97 6.63 9.68
CA THR A 67 5.80 5.67 10.78
C THR A 67 6.45 6.20 12.05
N THR A 68 5.64 6.61 13.00
CA THR A 68 6.08 6.97 14.34
C THR A 68 6.30 5.73 15.21
N THR A 69 6.98 5.87 16.35
CA THR A 69 7.11 4.78 17.33
C THR A 69 5.74 4.27 17.80
N PHE A 70 4.74 5.15 17.89
CA PHE A 70 3.38 4.79 18.25
C PHE A 70 2.71 3.94 17.16
N ASP A 71 2.92 4.28 15.89
CA ASP A 71 2.38 3.52 14.76
C ASP A 71 2.98 2.10 14.69
N LEU A 72 4.27 1.96 15.04
CA LEU A 72 4.90 0.63 15.14
C LEU A 72 4.22 -0.23 16.22
N VAL A 73 3.91 0.36 17.38
CA VAL A 73 3.17 -0.36 18.45
C VAL A 73 1.76 -0.74 17.95
N LEU A 74 1.09 0.17 17.26
CA LEU A 74 -0.24 -0.08 16.70
C LEU A 74 -0.21 -1.22 15.67
N ILE A 75 0.75 -1.21 14.75
CA ILE A 75 0.92 -2.27 13.75
C ILE A 75 1.19 -3.62 14.43
N LEU A 76 2.01 -3.65 15.47
CA LEU A 76 2.30 -4.87 16.22
C LEU A 76 1.03 -5.43 16.91
N VAL A 77 0.24 -4.56 17.55
CA VAL A 77 -1.02 -4.95 18.19
C VAL A 77 -2.06 -5.44 17.17
N ILE A 78 -2.17 -4.77 16.02
CA ILE A 78 -3.03 -5.21 14.91
C ILE A 78 -2.57 -6.57 14.39
N GLY A 79 -1.25 -6.76 14.23
CA GLY A 79 -0.67 -8.03 13.79
C GLY A 79 -1.00 -9.19 14.72
N ASP A 80 -0.85 -9.00 16.04
CA ASP A 80 -1.19 -10.02 17.03
C ASP A 80 -2.70 -10.31 17.07
N ALA A 81 -3.53 -9.27 17.06
CA ALA A 81 -4.99 -9.43 17.05
C ALA A 81 -5.49 -10.16 15.78
N THR A 82 -4.89 -9.87 14.62
CA THR A 82 -5.28 -10.52 13.37
C THR A 82 -4.77 -11.95 13.26
N GLN A 83 -3.67 -12.31 13.90
CA GLN A 83 -3.11 -13.66 13.88
C GLN A 83 -4.12 -14.70 14.40
N GLN A 84 -4.77 -14.43 15.54
CA GLN A 84 -5.77 -15.34 16.10
C GLN A 84 -7.01 -15.44 15.20
N ALA A 85 -7.46 -14.32 14.64
CA ALA A 85 -8.59 -14.31 13.74
C ALA A 85 -8.30 -15.06 12.41
N LEU A 86 -7.04 -15.03 11.95
CA LEU A 86 -6.59 -15.66 10.72
C LEU A 86 -6.48 -17.18 10.84
N LEU A 87 -5.83 -17.67 11.89
CA LEU A 87 -5.60 -19.11 12.09
C LEU A 87 -6.74 -19.78 12.87
N GLY A 88 -7.44 -19.03 13.73
CA GLY A 88 -8.42 -19.59 14.64
C GLY A 88 -7.77 -20.57 15.63
N THR A 89 -8.34 -21.77 15.74
CA THR A 89 -7.80 -22.84 16.62
C THR A 89 -6.74 -23.71 15.95
N ASP A 90 -6.58 -23.57 14.62
CA ASP A 90 -5.60 -24.35 13.85
C ASP A 90 -4.26 -23.60 13.72
N THR A 91 -3.34 -23.91 14.61
CA THR A 91 -1.98 -23.33 14.67
C THR A 91 -0.95 -24.18 13.94
N THR A 92 -1.37 -25.08 13.06
CA THR A 92 -0.44 -25.91 12.31
C THR A 92 0.40 -25.08 11.33
N MET A 93 1.62 -25.50 11.08
CA MET A 93 2.51 -24.87 10.10
C MET A 93 1.88 -24.84 8.69
N ALA A 94 1.11 -25.87 8.35
CA ALA A 94 0.38 -25.94 7.07
C ALA A 94 -0.68 -24.84 6.95
N SER A 95 -1.44 -24.56 7.99
CA SER A 95 -2.44 -23.50 8.03
C SER A 95 -1.80 -22.11 7.99
N GLY A 96 -0.68 -21.92 8.70
CA GLY A 96 0.10 -20.70 8.62
C GLY A 96 0.63 -20.44 7.21
N ALA A 97 1.22 -21.44 6.56
CA ALA A 97 1.69 -21.35 5.18
C ALA A 97 0.55 -21.04 4.21
N LEU A 98 -0.60 -21.71 4.37
CA LEU A 98 -1.79 -21.47 3.54
C LEU A 98 -2.32 -20.05 3.68
N ALA A 99 -2.35 -19.51 4.90
CA ALA A 99 -2.75 -18.13 5.17
C ALA A 99 -1.81 -17.13 4.46
N VAL A 100 -0.50 -17.28 4.59
CA VAL A 100 0.49 -16.42 3.91
C VAL A 100 0.34 -16.50 2.40
N MET A 101 0.23 -17.70 1.83
CA MET A 101 0.02 -17.87 0.39
C MET A 101 -1.26 -17.20 -0.08
N THR A 102 -2.35 -17.27 0.69
CA THR A 102 -3.61 -16.61 0.37
C THR A 102 -3.45 -15.09 0.36
N LEU A 103 -2.81 -14.52 1.37
CA LEU A 103 -2.59 -13.06 1.46
C LEU A 103 -1.75 -12.55 0.28
N VAL A 104 -0.64 -13.21 -0.01
CA VAL A 104 0.24 -12.84 -1.14
C VAL A 104 -0.50 -12.96 -2.48
N SER A 105 -1.28 -14.04 -2.66
CA SER A 105 -2.06 -14.24 -3.88
C SER A 105 -3.14 -13.18 -4.07
N LEU A 106 -3.81 -12.77 -2.98
CA LEU A 106 -4.79 -11.67 -3.01
C LEU A 106 -4.15 -10.33 -3.37
N ASP A 107 -2.98 -10.03 -2.81
CA ASP A 107 -2.24 -8.80 -3.12
C ASP A 107 -1.85 -8.73 -4.60
N ILE A 108 -1.31 -9.84 -5.15
CA ILE A 108 -0.99 -9.95 -6.57
C ILE A 108 -2.26 -9.80 -7.43
N ALA A 109 -3.35 -10.48 -7.07
CA ALA A 109 -4.60 -10.40 -7.80
C ALA A 109 -5.19 -8.99 -7.78
N LEU A 110 -5.15 -8.31 -6.63
CA LEU A 110 -5.60 -6.93 -6.48
C LEU A 110 -4.77 -5.98 -7.35
N THR A 111 -3.45 -6.17 -7.38
CA THR A 111 -2.54 -5.39 -8.24
C THR A 111 -2.89 -5.55 -9.73
N HIS A 112 -3.22 -6.77 -10.17
CA HIS A 112 -3.69 -7.00 -11.53
C HIS A 112 -5.04 -6.36 -11.81
N LEU A 113 -5.98 -6.52 -10.87
CA LEU A 113 -7.32 -5.97 -11.00
C LEU A 113 -7.31 -4.44 -11.09
N LYS A 114 -6.45 -3.77 -10.32
CA LYS A 114 -6.25 -2.31 -10.41
C LYS A 114 -5.78 -1.86 -11.79
N ARG A 115 -4.91 -2.64 -12.45
CA ARG A 115 -4.48 -2.34 -13.83
C ARG A 115 -5.59 -2.52 -14.87
N LEU A 116 -6.50 -3.44 -14.65
CA LEU A 116 -7.63 -3.70 -15.55
C LEU A 116 -8.79 -2.72 -15.33
N VAL A 117 -8.96 -2.23 -14.10
CA VAL A 117 -10.05 -1.35 -13.69
C VAL A 117 -9.47 -0.09 -13.04
N PRO A 118 -9.19 0.99 -13.82
CA PRO A 118 -8.59 2.23 -13.30
C PRO A 118 -9.40 2.88 -12.18
N ALA A 119 -10.73 2.75 -12.20
CA ALA A 119 -11.60 3.24 -11.13
C ALA A 119 -11.29 2.57 -9.78
N LEU A 120 -10.86 1.32 -9.78
CA LEU A 120 -10.46 0.61 -8.57
C LEU A 120 -9.10 1.12 -8.04
N ASP A 121 -8.18 1.46 -8.93
CA ASP A 121 -6.91 2.07 -8.56
C ASP A 121 -7.12 3.41 -7.85
N GLN A 122 -7.96 4.29 -8.41
CA GLN A 122 -8.35 5.54 -7.78
C GLN A 122 -9.05 5.35 -6.43
N LEU A 123 -9.93 4.34 -6.34
CA LEU A 123 -10.64 4.04 -5.11
C LEU A 123 -9.70 3.54 -4.01
N ILE A 124 -8.71 2.71 -4.33
CA ILE A 124 -7.81 2.07 -3.36
C ILE A 124 -6.61 2.97 -3.05
N GLU A 125 -5.89 3.43 -4.05
CA GLU A 125 -4.68 4.24 -3.88
C GLU A 125 -4.95 5.75 -3.95
N GLY A 126 -5.94 6.15 -4.74
CA GLY A 126 -6.24 7.55 -5.08
C GLY A 126 -5.17 8.16 -6.00
N ASP A 127 -5.27 9.45 -6.27
CA ASP A 127 -4.34 10.17 -7.13
C ASP A 127 -3.34 11.02 -6.32
N ALA A 128 -2.19 11.32 -6.93
CA ALA A 128 -1.26 12.30 -6.37
C ALA A 128 -1.95 13.68 -6.28
N VAL A 129 -1.74 14.37 -5.17
CA VAL A 129 -2.44 15.63 -4.87
C VAL A 129 -1.43 16.77 -4.71
N MET A 130 -1.63 17.84 -5.49
CA MET A 130 -0.80 19.03 -5.40
C MET A 130 -1.13 19.81 -4.12
N LEU A 131 -0.15 19.92 -3.22
CA LEU A 131 -0.26 20.67 -1.95
C LEU A 131 0.23 22.10 -2.08
N MET A 132 1.25 22.33 -2.92
CA MET A 132 1.84 23.63 -3.17
C MET A 132 2.17 23.81 -4.64
N THR A 133 1.89 24.98 -5.20
CA THR A 133 2.14 25.30 -6.62
C THR A 133 2.72 26.71 -6.72
N ASN A 134 3.89 26.84 -7.37
CA ASN A 134 4.60 28.13 -7.54
C ASN A 134 4.75 28.92 -6.22
N GLY A 135 5.14 28.24 -5.14
CA GLY A 135 5.33 28.86 -3.84
C GLY A 135 4.03 29.14 -3.05
N GLN A 136 2.86 28.78 -3.57
CA GLN A 136 1.58 29.01 -2.92
C GLN A 136 0.98 27.72 -2.39
N LEU A 137 0.63 27.70 -1.11
CA LEU A 137 -0.05 26.59 -0.45
C LEU A 137 -1.50 26.46 -0.96
N ARG A 138 -1.97 25.23 -1.10
CA ARG A 138 -3.35 24.90 -1.49
C ARG A 138 -4.12 24.38 -0.27
N GLU A 139 -4.82 25.27 0.40
CA GLU A 139 -5.49 24.97 1.67
C GLU A 139 -6.49 23.82 1.60
N ARG A 140 -7.32 23.76 0.54
CA ARG A 140 -8.35 22.70 0.39
C ARG A 140 -7.75 21.29 0.35
N PRO A 141 -6.77 20.99 -0.52
CA PRO A 141 -6.10 19.69 -0.50
C PRO A 141 -5.39 19.39 0.82
N MET A 142 -4.73 20.37 1.40
CA MET A 142 -4.02 20.21 2.68
C MET A 142 -4.99 19.82 3.80
N THR A 143 -6.09 20.54 3.96
CA THR A 143 -7.12 20.24 4.96
C THR A 143 -7.77 18.86 4.72
N ALA A 144 -8.07 18.52 3.46
CA ALA A 144 -8.69 17.23 3.12
C ALA A 144 -7.81 16.03 3.47
N HIS A 145 -6.48 16.21 3.51
CA HIS A 145 -5.52 15.15 3.82
C HIS A 145 -4.85 15.33 5.19
N ALA A 146 -5.31 16.27 6.01
CA ALA A 146 -4.75 16.60 7.33
C ALA A 146 -3.23 16.87 7.28
N ILE A 147 -2.79 17.64 6.28
CA ILE A 147 -1.40 18.05 6.07
C ILE A 147 -1.30 19.54 6.37
N ASP A 148 -0.26 19.94 7.08
CA ASP A 148 0.05 21.33 7.34
C ASP A 148 1.34 21.80 6.64
N ALA A 149 1.69 23.07 6.82
CA ALA A 149 2.88 23.65 6.22
C ALA A 149 4.17 23.06 6.81
N GLU A 150 4.14 22.64 8.08
CA GLU A 150 5.30 22.03 8.75
C GLU A 150 5.60 20.63 8.18
N ASP A 151 4.58 19.86 7.77
CA ASP A 151 4.77 18.58 7.08
C ASP A 151 5.51 18.77 5.74
N ILE A 152 5.14 19.81 4.98
CA ILE A 152 5.81 20.16 3.73
C ILE A 152 7.27 20.58 4.00
N LEU A 153 7.48 21.43 5.02
CA LEU A 153 8.81 21.88 5.41
C LEU A 153 9.67 20.72 5.95
N GLY A 154 9.07 19.80 6.68
CA GLY A 154 9.71 18.56 7.14
C GLY A 154 10.24 17.73 5.97
N ALA A 155 9.37 17.47 4.97
CA ALA A 155 9.76 16.77 3.74
C ALA A 155 10.83 17.54 2.93
N ALA A 156 10.77 18.87 2.91
CA ALA A 156 11.76 19.70 2.24
C ALA A 156 13.14 19.61 2.91
N ARG A 157 13.17 19.60 4.25
CA ARG A 157 14.41 19.37 5.01
C ARG A 157 14.98 17.99 4.78
N GLU A 158 14.14 16.95 4.84
CA GLU A 158 14.58 15.57 4.71
C GLU A 158 15.13 15.26 3.30
N ASN A 159 14.44 15.73 2.26
CA ASN A 159 14.78 15.37 0.88
C ASN A 159 15.83 16.31 0.26
N HIS A 160 15.84 17.58 0.64
CA HIS A 160 16.62 18.63 -0.03
C HIS A 160 17.40 19.56 0.91
N GLY A 161 17.37 19.34 2.24
CA GLY A 161 18.03 20.23 3.21
C GLY A 161 17.45 21.65 3.28
N LEU A 162 16.26 21.89 2.69
CA LEU A 162 15.63 23.20 2.66
C LEU A 162 14.97 23.54 3.99
N THR A 163 15.14 24.77 4.46
CA THR A 163 14.61 25.23 5.75
C THR A 163 13.53 26.30 5.62
N ASP A 164 13.26 26.77 4.40
CA ASP A 164 12.24 27.79 4.12
C ASP A 164 11.27 27.30 3.05
N LEU A 165 9.97 27.54 3.27
CA LEU A 165 8.93 27.26 2.28
C LEU A 165 9.08 28.12 1.02
N ALA A 166 9.71 29.29 1.10
CA ALA A 166 10.00 30.15 -0.05
C ALA A 166 10.92 29.46 -1.07
N ASP A 167 11.72 28.49 -0.64
CA ASP A 167 12.62 27.69 -1.49
C ASP A 167 11.93 26.52 -2.16
N VAL A 168 10.66 26.25 -1.81
CA VAL A 168 9.84 25.18 -2.37
C VAL A 168 8.96 25.74 -3.49
N ARG A 169 9.18 25.26 -4.71
CA ARG A 169 8.34 25.60 -5.87
C ARG A 169 7.05 24.81 -5.91
N GLN A 170 7.13 23.49 -5.66
CA GLN A 170 5.98 22.58 -5.67
C GLN A 170 6.13 21.52 -4.58
N ALA A 171 5.01 21.14 -3.98
CA ALA A 171 4.90 20.01 -3.09
C ALA A 171 3.71 19.15 -3.52
N VAL A 172 3.92 17.85 -3.61
CA VAL A 172 2.93 16.85 -4.07
C VAL A 172 2.81 15.75 -3.02
N LEU A 173 1.59 15.48 -2.58
CA LEU A 173 1.29 14.26 -1.83
C LEU A 173 1.17 13.10 -2.81
N GLU A 174 2.11 12.19 -2.75
CA GLU A 174 2.15 11.01 -3.62
C GLU A 174 1.11 9.93 -3.19
N LYS A 175 0.92 8.93 -4.05
CA LYS A 175 0.00 7.82 -3.78
C LYS A 175 0.39 7.02 -2.51
N ASP A 176 1.69 6.90 -2.24
CA ASP A 176 2.24 6.20 -1.07
C ASP A 176 2.19 7.03 0.23
N GLY A 177 1.67 8.27 0.15
CA GLY A 177 1.54 9.18 1.29
C GLY A 177 2.75 10.06 1.57
N LYS A 178 3.86 9.89 0.84
CA LYS A 178 5.03 10.76 0.96
C LYS A 178 4.79 12.11 0.29
N ILE A 179 5.52 13.11 0.74
CA ILE A 179 5.47 14.44 0.13
C ILE A 179 6.72 14.62 -0.74
N SER A 180 6.51 14.69 -2.06
CA SER A 180 7.55 15.02 -3.02
C SER A 180 7.73 16.53 -3.10
N ILE A 181 8.99 17.00 -3.06
CA ILE A 181 9.35 18.42 -3.08
C ILE A 181 10.09 18.74 -4.37
N VAL A 182 9.69 19.84 -5.03
CA VAL A 182 10.41 20.41 -6.15
C VAL A 182 10.95 21.79 -5.71
N PRO A 183 12.27 21.96 -5.54
CA PRO A 183 12.87 23.23 -5.15
C PRO A 183 12.70 24.34 -6.20
N VAL A 184 12.83 25.58 -5.78
CA VAL A 184 12.97 26.72 -6.68
C VAL A 184 14.31 26.59 -7.44
N PRO A 185 14.36 26.84 -8.77
CA PRO A 185 15.58 26.75 -9.54
C PRO A 185 16.68 27.68 -8.98
N GLY A 186 17.89 27.12 -8.74
CA GLY A 186 19.04 27.86 -8.22
C GLY A 186 19.23 27.82 -6.71
N VAL A 187 18.25 27.32 -5.96
CA VAL A 187 18.44 27.02 -4.53
C VAL A 187 19.26 25.74 -4.42
N ARG A 188 20.40 25.82 -3.72
CA ARG A 188 21.23 24.66 -3.37
C ARG A 188 21.02 24.34 -1.90
N PRO A 189 20.98 23.02 -1.55
CA PRO A 189 20.96 22.58 -0.16
C PRO A 189 22.22 23.00 0.60
#